data_888fe6507cdd1435049de6cdd43ae3a5
#
_entry.id   888fe6507cdd1435049de6cdd43ae3a5
#
_cell.length_a   1.000
_cell.length_b   1.000
_cell.length_c   1.000
_cell.angle_alpha   90.00
_cell.angle_beta   90.00
_cell.angle_gamma   90.00
#
_symmetry.space_group_name_H-M   'P 1'
#
loop_
_entity.id
_entity.type
_entity.pdbx_description
1 polymer ?
#
loop_
_entity_poly.entity_id
_entity_poly.type
_entity_poly.pdbx_seq_one_letter_code
_entity_poly.pdbx_strand_id
1 'polypeptide(L)'
;MVCDKFVEIAIGHPGNRGVVIPLPDLPKYIYKEQALFRSYYTFDEDIVEHFKVRKTIKNYHGKFYLDRIIFDLDKGGNSDDKCMDNTREFLSKLIEILESAKVDDVEQYIQCWFSGRGYHLCIPDIFGFEPSNKLPEQVKVTVSKYFPEADNIYDGARLIRVGQTINEKSNLYKVPLDIAEVLNGTPDEIHGIAESQRLTIGQFRY
;
A
#
# COMPACT_ATOMS: atom_id res chain seq x y z
N MET A 1 -22.74 11.31 10.49
CA MET A 1 -22.60 10.82 9.10
C MET A 1 -21.12 10.53 8.90
N VAL A 2 -20.77 9.27 8.69
CA VAL A 2 -19.41 8.93 8.24
C VAL A 2 -19.33 9.45 6.81
N CYS A 3 -18.55 10.50 6.57
CA CYS A 3 -18.35 11.01 5.23
C CYS A 3 -17.61 9.94 4.44
N ASP A 4 -18.19 9.43 3.35
CA ASP A 4 -17.54 8.44 2.51
C ASP A 4 -16.25 9.03 1.95
N LYS A 5 -15.15 8.30 2.09
CA LYS A 5 -13.89 8.66 1.45
C LYS A 5 -13.87 8.16 0.03
N PHE A 6 -13.13 8.85 -0.81
CA PHE A 6 -12.99 8.55 -2.24
C PHE A 6 -11.55 8.15 -2.56
N VAL A 7 -11.40 7.36 -3.60
CA VAL A 7 -10.09 6.96 -4.16
C VAL A 7 -10.10 7.09 -5.68
N GLU A 8 -8.96 7.45 -6.25
CA GLU A 8 -8.72 7.27 -7.67
C GLU A 8 -8.34 5.82 -7.92
N ILE A 9 -8.86 5.21 -8.97
CA ILE A 9 -8.48 3.87 -9.40
C ILE A 9 -7.92 3.86 -10.83
N ALA A 10 -7.10 2.85 -11.11
CA ALA A 10 -6.63 2.51 -12.45
C ALA A 10 -6.74 1.00 -12.67
N ILE A 11 -7.35 0.59 -13.75
CA ILE A 11 -7.65 -0.82 -14.07
C ILE A 11 -6.70 -1.29 -15.17
N GLY A 12 -6.11 -2.46 -14.97
CA GLY A 12 -5.12 -3.08 -15.86
C GLY A 12 -3.75 -2.41 -15.72
N HIS A 13 -3.58 -1.18 -16.11
CA HIS A 13 -2.31 -0.47 -16.09
C HIS A 13 -2.39 0.83 -15.28
N PRO A 14 -1.35 1.21 -14.52
CA PRO A 14 -1.38 2.45 -13.71
C PRO A 14 -1.54 3.75 -14.52
N GLY A 15 -1.35 3.70 -15.84
CA GLY A 15 -1.66 4.80 -16.76
C GLY A 15 -3.15 4.96 -17.08
N ASN A 16 -3.99 3.94 -16.84
CA ASN A 16 -5.43 3.96 -17.08
C ASN A 16 -6.17 4.59 -15.90
N ARG A 17 -5.73 5.77 -15.50
CA ARG A 17 -6.25 6.50 -14.33
C ARG A 17 -7.33 7.53 -14.70
N GLY A 18 -7.87 8.20 -13.70
CA GLY A 18 -8.86 9.26 -13.88
C GLY A 18 -10.29 8.82 -13.54
N VAL A 19 -10.46 7.65 -12.93
CA VAL A 19 -11.73 7.18 -12.37
C VAL A 19 -11.69 7.33 -10.86
N VAL A 20 -12.66 8.04 -10.29
CA VAL A 20 -12.81 8.25 -8.85
C VAL A 20 -14.06 7.54 -8.38
N ILE A 21 -13.94 6.77 -7.30
CA ILE A 21 -15.03 5.99 -6.70
C ILE A 21 -15.06 6.18 -5.18
N PRO A 22 -16.21 5.98 -4.52
CA PRO A 22 -16.25 5.82 -3.07
C PRO A 22 -15.38 4.64 -2.64
N LEU A 23 -14.60 4.79 -1.58
CA LEU A 23 -13.71 3.73 -1.08
C LEU A 23 -14.45 2.42 -0.78
N PRO A 24 -15.69 2.42 -0.20
CA PRO A 24 -16.45 1.19 0.03
C PRO A 24 -16.80 0.41 -1.24
N ASP A 25 -16.75 1.05 -2.40
CA ASP A 25 -17.03 0.42 -3.70
C ASP A 25 -15.82 -0.29 -4.30
N LEU A 26 -14.61 -0.07 -3.77
CA LEU A 26 -13.37 -0.63 -4.30
C LEU A 26 -13.41 -2.15 -4.51
N PRO A 27 -14.01 -2.97 -3.62
CA PRO A 27 -14.10 -4.42 -3.82
C PRO A 27 -14.83 -4.84 -5.10
N LYS A 28 -15.75 -4.02 -5.60
CA LYS A 28 -16.51 -4.29 -6.83
C LYS A 28 -15.63 -4.29 -8.09
N TYR A 29 -14.41 -3.73 -7.99
CA TYR A 29 -13.46 -3.59 -9.11
C TYR A 29 -12.32 -4.61 -9.03
N ILE A 30 -12.31 -5.49 -8.01
CA ILE A 30 -11.32 -6.57 -7.90
C ILE A 30 -11.75 -7.74 -8.78
N TYR A 31 -11.18 -7.81 -9.98
CA TYR A 31 -11.41 -8.91 -10.91
C TYR A 31 -10.22 -9.88 -10.89
N LYS A 32 -10.54 -11.15 -11.08
CA LYS A 32 -9.52 -12.18 -11.28
C LYS A 32 -8.72 -11.88 -12.55
N GLU A 33 -7.42 -12.12 -12.49
CA GLU A 33 -6.50 -11.94 -13.62
C GLU A 33 -6.38 -10.51 -14.16
N GLN A 34 -6.81 -9.52 -13.38
CA GLN A 34 -6.65 -8.12 -13.75
C GLN A 34 -5.96 -7.31 -12.65
N ALA A 35 -4.99 -6.49 -13.05
CA ALA A 35 -4.36 -5.55 -12.14
C ALA A 35 -5.34 -4.42 -11.77
N LEU A 36 -5.36 -4.02 -10.51
CA LEU A 36 -6.09 -2.85 -10.03
C LEU A 36 -5.16 -2.03 -9.15
N PHE A 37 -5.19 -0.74 -9.35
CA PHE A 37 -4.46 0.23 -8.55
C PHE A 37 -5.42 1.21 -7.93
N ARG A 38 -5.11 1.70 -6.74
CA ARG A 38 -5.81 2.83 -6.12
C ARG A 38 -4.83 3.92 -5.71
N SER A 39 -5.32 5.15 -5.54
CA SER A 39 -4.53 6.21 -4.93
C SER A 39 -4.04 5.81 -3.54
N TYR A 40 -2.80 6.20 -3.21
CA TYR A 40 -2.22 5.99 -1.89
C TYR A 40 -3.06 6.70 -0.81
N TYR A 41 -3.43 7.93 -1.08
CA TYR A 41 -4.30 8.74 -0.22
C TYR A 41 -5.77 8.55 -0.56
N THR A 42 -6.61 8.82 0.43
CA THR A 42 -8.05 8.98 0.24
C THR A 42 -8.44 10.46 0.30
N PHE A 43 -9.63 10.78 -0.19
CA PHE A 43 -10.08 12.15 -0.42
C PHE A 43 -11.51 12.38 0.07
N ASP A 44 -11.88 13.63 0.26
CA ASP A 44 -13.28 14.03 0.41
C ASP A 44 -14.00 14.08 -0.96
N GLU A 45 -15.31 14.27 -0.96
CA GLU A 45 -16.16 14.25 -2.15
C GLU A 45 -15.78 15.32 -3.19
N ASP A 46 -15.13 16.42 -2.78
CA ASP A 46 -14.69 17.49 -3.68
C ASP A 46 -13.69 17.01 -4.75
N ILE A 47 -13.02 15.88 -4.53
CA ILE A 47 -12.16 15.23 -5.52
C ILE A 47 -12.95 14.83 -6.78
N VAL A 48 -14.24 14.47 -6.64
CA VAL A 48 -15.08 14.06 -7.76
C VAL A 48 -15.25 15.22 -8.75
N GLU A 49 -15.54 16.41 -8.25
CA GLU A 49 -15.67 17.61 -9.09
C GLU A 49 -14.33 18.01 -9.71
N HIS A 50 -13.23 17.90 -8.95
CA HIS A 50 -11.90 18.14 -9.49
C HIS A 50 -11.60 17.20 -10.69
N PHE A 51 -11.91 15.90 -10.56
CA PHE A 51 -11.69 14.92 -11.64
C PHE A 51 -12.63 15.07 -12.83
N LYS A 52 -13.86 15.54 -12.64
CA LYS A 52 -14.75 15.87 -13.76
C LYS A 52 -14.10 16.89 -14.70
N VAL A 53 -13.39 17.87 -14.15
CA VAL A 53 -12.77 18.97 -14.90
C VAL A 53 -11.36 18.62 -15.36
N ARG A 54 -10.52 18.07 -14.48
CA ARG A 54 -9.07 17.94 -14.69
C ARG A 54 -8.62 16.57 -15.16
N LYS A 55 -9.40 15.52 -14.86
CA LYS A 55 -9.06 14.11 -15.17
C LYS A 55 -7.72 13.63 -14.56
N THR A 56 -7.22 14.33 -13.55
CA THR A 56 -5.95 14.07 -12.88
C THR A 56 -5.95 14.67 -11.48
N ILE A 57 -5.19 14.09 -10.57
CA ILE A 57 -4.95 14.63 -9.22
C ILE A 57 -4.09 15.91 -9.22
N LYS A 58 -3.41 16.20 -10.32
CA LYS A 58 -2.54 17.38 -10.41
C LYS A 58 -3.32 18.66 -10.13
N ASN A 59 -2.74 19.52 -9.27
CA ASN A 59 -3.36 20.76 -8.80
C ASN A 59 -4.65 20.55 -7.98
N TYR A 60 -4.82 19.38 -7.37
CA TYR A 60 -5.83 19.21 -6.33
C TYR A 60 -5.36 19.93 -5.05
N HIS A 61 -6.24 20.77 -4.50
CA HIS A 61 -5.96 21.61 -3.33
C HIS A 61 -6.77 21.22 -2.09
N GLY A 62 -7.61 20.20 -2.21
CA GLY A 62 -8.36 19.65 -1.09
C GLY A 62 -7.49 18.82 -0.14
N LYS A 63 -8.13 18.17 0.80
CA LYS A 63 -7.44 17.38 1.83
C LYS A 63 -7.08 15.98 1.32
N PHE A 64 -5.86 15.58 1.61
CA PHE A 64 -5.41 14.20 1.54
C PHE A 64 -5.58 13.56 2.92
N TYR A 65 -5.98 12.30 2.94
CA TYR A 65 -6.13 11.50 4.15
C TYR A 65 -5.24 10.26 4.03
N LEU A 66 -4.60 9.89 5.12
CA LEU A 66 -3.73 8.72 5.20
C LEU A 66 -4.41 7.64 6.04
N ASP A 67 -4.61 6.45 5.46
CA ASP A 67 -5.14 5.32 6.20
C ASP A 67 -4.01 4.55 6.90
N ARG A 68 -2.90 4.36 6.20
CA ARG A 68 -1.73 3.60 6.65
C ARG A 68 -0.46 4.13 6.03
N ILE A 69 0.64 3.97 6.75
CA ILE A 69 1.97 4.13 6.18
C ILE A 69 2.33 2.81 5.50
N ILE A 70 2.69 2.88 4.22
CA ILE A 70 3.12 1.73 3.42
C ILE A 70 4.60 1.91 3.12
N PHE A 71 5.40 0.94 3.49
CA PHE A 71 6.81 0.83 3.08
C PHE A 71 6.88 -0.08 1.87
N ASP A 72 7.36 0.46 0.77
CA ASP A 72 7.59 -0.28 -0.47
C ASP A 72 9.05 -0.74 -0.50
N LEU A 73 9.23 -2.05 -0.52
CA LEU A 73 10.54 -2.73 -0.53
C LEU A 73 10.64 -3.48 -1.85
N ASP A 74 10.90 -2.71 -2.92
CA ASP A 74 10.94 -3.28 -4.28
C ASP A 74 12.24 -4.07 -4.49
N LYS A 75 12.13 -5.14 -5.25
CA LYS A 75 13.27 -5.97 -5.65
C LYS A 75 14.35 -5.16 -6.38
N GLY A 76 13.93 -4.16 -7.18
CA GLY A 76 14.86 -3.41 -8.04
C GLY A 76 15.61 -4.35 -8.99
N GLY A 77 16.94 -4.29 -8.96
CA GLY A 77 17.83 -5.18 -9.69
C GLY A 77 18.38 -6.36 -8.89
N ASN A 78 17.91 -6.57 -7.64
CA ASN A 78 18.38 -7.63 -6.75
C ASN A 78 17.76 -8.99 -7.10
N SER A 79 18.33 -10.09 -6.54
CA SER A 79 17.69 -11.41 -6.51
C SER A 79 16.48 -11.41 -5.57
N ASP A 80 15.64 -12.43 -5.67
CA ASP A 80 14.50 -12.61 -4.78
C ASP A 80 14.96 -12.85 -3.34
N ASP A 81 16.02 -13.64 -3.14
CA ASP A 81 16.64 -13.87 -1.82
C ASP A 81 17.08 -12.54 -1.19
N LYS A 82 17.82 -11.70 -1.93
CA LYS A 82 18.30 -10.43 -1.41
C LYS A 82 17.17 -9.47 -1.07
N CYS A 83 16.11 -9.45 -1.89
CA CYS A 83 14.91 -8.67 -1.63
C CYS A 83 14.23 -9.13 -0.34
N MET A 84 14.11 -10.45 -0.16
CA MET A 84 13.52 -11.03 1.04
C MET A 84 14.35 -10.77 2.29
N ASP A 85 15.69 -10.90 2.21
CA ASP A 85 16.58 -10.58 3.33
C ASP A 85 16.49 -9.13 3.76
N ASN A 86 16.47 -8.19 2.80
CA ASN A 86 16.27 -6.77 3.09
C ASN A 86 14.90 -6.53 3.75
N THR A 87 13.87 -7.26 3.32
CA THR A 87 12.52 -7.16 3.90
C THR A 87 12.48 -7.68 5.33
N ARG A 88 13.17 -8.77 5.64
CA ARG A 88 13.32 -9.31 6.99
C ARG A 88 14.03 -8.34 7.93
N GLU A 89 15.14 -7.78 7.46
CA GLU A 89 15.89 -6.77 8.21
C GLU A 89 15.03 -5.55 8.53
N PHE A 90 14.31 -5.05 7.52
CA PHE A 90 13.39 -3.93 7.70
C PHE A 90 12.24 -4.26 8.66
N LEU A 91 11.62 -5.44 8.51
CA LEU A 91 10.53 -5.90 9.38
C LEU A 91 10.99 -6.03 10.82
N SER A 92 12.17 -6.62 11.08
CA SER A 92 12.74 -6.74 12.41
C SER A 92 12.99 -5.36 13.05
N LYS A 93 13.57 -4.43 12.29
CA LYS A 93 13.75 -3.04 12.72
C LYS A 93 12.41 -2.35 13.05
N LEU A 94 11.38 -2.59 12.24
CA LEU A 94 10.04 -2.01 12.44
C LEU A 94 9.41 -2.55 13.74
N ILE A 95 9.52 -3.85 14.00
CA ILE A 95 9.06 -4.48 15.24
C ILE A 95 9.76 -3.85 16.45
N GLU A 96 11.10 -3.76 16.43
CA GLU A 96 11.87 -3.15 17.51
C GLU A 96 11.46 -1.70 17.82
N ILE A 97 11.20 -0.91 16.76
CA ILE A 97 10.74 0.49 16.91
C ILE A 97 9.38 0.53 17.61
N LEU A 98 8.43 -0.30 17.18
CA LEU A 98 7.07 -0.32 17.75
C LEU A 98 7.07 -0.85 19.19
N GLU A 99 7.86 -1.87 19.50
CA GLU A 99 8.06 -2.39 20.87
C GLU A 99 8.68 -1.32 21.78
N SER A 100 9.69 -0.60 21.28
CA SER A 100 10.33 0.50 22.00
C SER A 100 9.35 1.64 22.31
N ALA A 101 8.36 1.85 21.45
CA ALA A 101 7.26 2.78 21.65
C ALA A 101 6.16 2.23 22.59
N LYS A 102 6.37 1.05 23.19
CA LYS A 102 5.41 0.37 24.08
C LYS A 102 4.07 0.07 23.41
N VAL A 103 4.09 -0.29 22.13
CA VAL A 103 2.94 -0.82 21.45
C VAL A 103 2.81 -2.29 21.84
N ASP A 104 1.70 -2.66 22.50
CA ASP A 104 1.40 -4.05 22.81
C ASP A 104 0.96 -4.79 21.54
N ASP A 105 1.26 -6.08 21.45
CA ASP A 105 0.85 -6.95 20.33
C ASP A 105 1.21 -6.38 18.94
N VAL A 106 2.45 -5.94 18.77
CA VAL A 106 2.99 -5.27 17.56
C VAL A 106 2.57 -5.96 16.26
N GLU A 107 2.53 -7.29 16.28
CA GLU A 107 2.16 -8.09 15.11
C GLU A 107 0.75 -7.79 14.57
N GLN A 108 -0.18 -7.34 15.41
CA GLN A 108 -1.54 -6.97 14.99
C GLN A 108 -1.58 -5.67 14.18
N TYR A 109 -0.55 -4.85 14.29
CA TYR A 109 -0.47 -3.56 13.60
C TYR A 109 0.29 -3.63 12.29
N ILE A 110 1.14 -4.65 12.09
CA ILE A 110 1.93 -4.81 10.88
C ILE A 110 1.18 -5.71 9.90
N GLN A 111 0.95 -5.21 8.70
CA GLN A 111 0.43 -6.01 7.59
C GLN A 111 1.53 -6.20 6.57
N CYS A 112 1.83 -7.46 6.26
CA CYS A 112 2.81 -7.83 5.26
C CYS A 112 2.11 -8.26 3.97
N TRP A 113 2.65 -7.84 2.84
CA TRP A 113 2.17 -8.19 1.52
C TRP A 113 3.33 -8.54 0.60
N PHE A 114 3.20 -9.60 -0.17
CA PHE A 114 3.99 -9.77 -1.37
C PHE A 114 3.29 -9.05 -2.53
N SER A 115 4.00 -8.18 -3.25
CA SER A 115 3.41 -7.33 -4.30
C SER A 115 3.49 -7.95 -5.71
N GLY A 116 3.99 -9.18 -5.82
CA GLY A 116 4.31 -9.88 -7.06
C GLY A 116 5.77 -9.72 -7.50
N ARG A 117 6.54 -8.78 -6.92
CA ARG A 117 7.97 -8.56 -7.23
C ARG A 117 8.80 -8.06 -6.04
N GLY A 118 8.17 -7.61 -5.01
CA GLY A 118 8.75 -7.09 -3.80
C GLY A 118 7.74 -7.16 -2.68
N TYR A 119 7.96 -6.42 -1.61
CA TYR A 119 7.13 -6.49 -0.42
C TYR A 119 6.59 -5.12 -0.03
N HIS A 120 5.36 -5.08 0.48
CA HIS A 120 4.81 -3.92 1.16
C HIS A 120 4.61 -4.26 2.63
N LEU A 121 5.18 -3.49 3.52
CA LEU A 121 4.86 -3.51 4.94
C LEU A 121 3.99 -2.31 5.26
N CYS A 122 2.89 -2.52 5.97
CA CYS A 122 1.92 -1.47 6.24
C CYS A 122 1.68 -1.38 7.75
N ILE A 123 1.70 -0.17 8.29
CA ILE A 123 1.37 0.12 9.69
C ILE A 123 0.33 1.23 9.76
N PRO A 124 -0.44 1.35 10.85
CA PRO A 124 -1.24 2.55 11.11
C PRO A 124 -0.37 3.81 11.11
N ASP A 125 -0.99 4.97 10.96
CA ASP A 125 -0.29 6.23 11.14
C ASP A 125 0.13 6.42 12.61
N ILE A 126 1.40 6.13 12.89
CA ILE A 126 2.00 6.30 14.22
C ILE A 126 2.55 7.71 14.46
N PHE A 127 2.58 8.56 13.45
CA PHE A 127 3.07 9.93 13.55
C PHE A 127 1.96 10.95 13.81
N GLY A 128 0.69 10.55 13.72
CA GLY A 128 -0.45 11.41 13.96
C GLY A 128 -0.61 12.49 12.89
N PHE A 129 -0.47 12.14 11.63
CA PHE A 129 -0.62 13.09 10.53
C PHE A 129 -2.05 13.62 10.41
N GLU A 130 -2.20 14.94 10.43
CA GLU A 130 -3.50 15.58 10.22
C GLU A 130 -3.83 15.73 8.71
N PRO A 131 -5.09 15.48 8.33
CA PRO A 131 -5.52 15.62 6.94
C PRO A 131 -5.33 17.06 6.42
N SER A 132 -4.57 17.20 5.34
CA SER A 132 -4.29 18.51 4.74
C SER A 132 -3.88 18.37 3.27
N ASN A 133 -3.82 19.50 2.55
CA ASN A 133 -3.28 19.53 1.20
C ASN A 133 -1.74 19.37 1.16
N LYS A 134 -1.05 19.47 2.30
CA LYS A 134 0.40 19.26 2.45
C LYS A 134 0.76 17.87 3.00
N LEU A 135 -0.23 17.05 3.31
CA LEU A 135 -0.01 15.73 3.89
C LEU A 135 1.00 14.88 3.09
N PRO A 136 0.95 14.80 1.75
CA PRO A 136 1.92 14.03 0.99
C PRO A 136 3.37 14.46 1.22
N GLU A 137 3.62 15.76 1.31
CA GLU A 137 4.96 16.31 1.59
C GLU A 137 5.41 15.97 3.03
N GLN A 138 4.52 16.12 3.99
CA GLN A 138 4.80 15.80 5.40
C GLN A 138 5.13 14.32 5.58
N VAL A 139 4.33 13.42 5.01
CA VAL A 139 4.58 11.97 5.04
C VAL A 139 5.92 11.65 4.40
N LYS A 140 6.17 12.18 3.19
CA LYS A 140 7.43 12.00 2.47
C LYS A 140 8.64 12.36 3.32
N VAL A 141 8.65 13.57 3.89
CA VAL A 141 9.79 14.07 4.69
C VAL A 141 9.98 13.22 5.94
N THR A 142 8.89 12.91 6.64
CA THR A 142 8.95 12.16 7.89
C THR A 142 9.40 10.73 7.66
N VAL A 143 8.76 10.01 6.72
CA VAL A 143 9.11 8.61 6.47
C VAL A 143 10.52 8.47 5.92
N SER A 144 10.93 9.32 4.97
CA SER A 144 12.33 9.29 4.46
C SER A 144 13.37 9.59 5.53
N LYS A 145 13.00 10.33 6.58
CA LYS A 145 13.90 10.61 7.71
C LYS A 145 14.10 9.39 8.62
N TYR A 146 13.03 8.68 8.93
CA TYR A 146 13.05 7.57 9.90
C TYR A 146 13.27 6.20 9.26
N PHE A 147 12.92 6.06 8.00
CA PHE A 147 12.98 4.82 7.21
C PHE A 147 13.58 5.08 5.82
N PRO A 148 14.87 5.48 5.75
CA PRO A 148 15.52 5.83 4.48
C PRO A 148 15.71 4.63 3.54
N GLU A 149 15.54 3.40 4.05
CA GLU A 149 15.67 2.17 3.29
C GLU A 149 14.42 1.86 2.43
N ALA A 150 13.26 2.43 2.78
CA ALA A 150 12.03 2.24 2.03
C ALA A 150 11.97 3.16 0.81
N ASP A 151 11.38 2.67 -0.28
CA ASP A 151 11.18 3.46 -1.48
C ASP A 151 10.25 4.65 -1.23
N ASN A 152 10.60 5.78 -1.82
CA ASN A 152 9.81 7.00 -1.64
C ASN A 152 8.59 7.01 -2.54
N ILE A 153 7.47 6.52 -2.02
CA ILE A 153 6.19 6.38 -2.71
C ILE A 153 5.12 7.39 -2.26
N TYR A 154 5.50 8.45 -1.53
CA TYR A 154 4.57 9.31 -0.78
C TYR A 154 4.09 10.55 -1.53
N ASP A 155 4.30 10.65 -2.85
CA ASP A 155 3.75 11.75 -3.64
C ASP A 155 2.22 11.67 -3.74
N GLY A 156 1.55 12.83 -3.83
CA GLY A 156 0.08 12.90 -3.82
C GLY A 156 -0.60 12.21 -5.01
N ALA A 157 0.15 11.90 -6.07
CA ALA A 157 -0.34 11.22 -7.26
C ALA A 157 -0.01 9.72 -7.26
N ARG A 158 0.58 9.19 -6.19
CA ARG A 158 0.97 7.78 -6.13
C ARG A 158 -0.23 6.86 -6.23
N LEU A 159 -0.11 5.85 -7.07
CA LEU A 159 -0.99 4.69 -7.10
C LEU A 159 -0.28 3.48 -6.52
N ILE A 160 -1.00 2.71 -5.73
CA ILE A 160 -0.55 1.44 -5.17
C ILE A 160 -1.43 0.30 -5.68
N ARG A 161 -0.82 -0.87 -5.89
CA ARG A 161 -1.59 -2.07 -6.30
C ARG A 161 -2.52 -2.51 -5.18
N VAL A 162 -3.77 -2.78 -5.54
CA VAL A 162 -4.77 -3.34 -4.63
C VAL A 162 -4.44 -4.80 -4.33
N GLY A 163 -4.65 -5.24 -3.10
CA GLY A 163 -4.50 -6.64 -2.72
C GLY A 163 -5.40 -7.56 -3.55
N GLN A 164 -5.02 -8.82 -3.70
CA GLN A 164 -5.74 -9.85 -4.46
C GLN A 164 -5.81 -9.58 -5.98
N THR A 165 -4.99 -8.67 -6.49
CA THR A 165 -4.91 -8.39 -7.93
C THR A 165 -3.55 -8.79 -8.50
N ILE A 166 -3.52 -9.11 -9.79
CA ILE A 166 -2.34 -9.64 -10.45
C ILE A 166 -1.28 -8.57 -10.70
N ASN A 167 -0.02 -8.96 -10.65
CA ASN A 167 1.09 -8.18 -11.17
C ASN A 167 1.39 -8.63 -12.60
N GLU A 168 1.07 -7.81 -13.59
CA GLU A 168 1.23 -8.15 -15.01
C GLU A 168 2.67 -8.49 -15.43
N LYS A 169 3.68 -8.02 -14.67
CA LYS A 169 5.10 -8.29 -14.99
C LYS A 169 5.58 -9.65 -14.52
N SER A 170 5.06 -10.13 -13.39
CA SER A 170 5.45 -11.42 -12.78
C SER A 170 4.40 -12.50 -12.95
N ASN A 171 3.18 -12.12 -13.31
CA ASN A 171 1.99 -12.98 -13.32
C ASN A 171 1.64 -13.58 -11.96
N LEU A 172 2.06 -12.93 -10.87
CA LEU A 172 1.76 -13.30 -9.49
C LEU A 172 0.78 -12.31 -8.86
N TYR A 173 -0.03 -12.80 -7.93
CA TYR A 173 -0.98 -11.96 -7.20
C TYR A 173 -0.30 -11.15 -6.09
N LYS A 174 -0.81 -9.96 -5.80
CA LYS A 174 -0.50 -9.29 -4.54
C LYS A 174 -1.26 -9.99 -3.43
N VAL A 175 -0.56 -10.72 -2.58
CA VAL A 175 -1.14 -11.55 -1.52
C VAL A 175 -0.69 -11.07 -0.13
N PRO A 176 -1.57 -11.20 0.89
CA PRO A 176 -1.16 -10.98 2.27
C PRO A 176 -0.26 -12.12 2.73
N LEU A 177 0.66 -11.78 3.62
CA LEU A 177 1.55 -12.72 4.27
C LEU A 177 1.44 -12.55 5.79
N ASP A 178 1.59 -13.65 6.50
CA ASP A 178 1.83 -13.61 7.92
C ASP A 178 3.28 -13.17 8.21
N ILE A 179 3.53 -12.55 9.34
CA ILE A 179 4.89 -12.13 9.74
C ILE A 179 5.85 -13.33 9.75
N ALA A 180 5.39 -14.48 10.23
CA ALA A 180 6.18 -15.72 10.24
C ALA A 180 6.56 -16.19 8.83
N GLU A 181 5.70 -16.02 7.83
CA GLU A 181 6.01 -16.35 6.44
C GLU A 181 7.10 -15.42 5.86
N VAL A 182 7.08 -14.14 6.21
CA VAL A 182 8.14 -13.20 5.80
C VAL A 182 9.45 -13.54 6.49
N LEU A 183 9.44 -13.82 7.79
CA LEU A 183 10.65 -14.07 8.57
C LEU A 183 11.30 -15.42 8.26
N ASN A 184 10.52 -16.47 8.00
CA ASN A 184 11.01 -17.84 7.94
C ASN A 184 10.82 -18.51 6.58
N GLY A 185 9.96 -18.00 5.69
CA GLY A 185 9.68 -18.59 4.39
C GLY A 185 10.82 -18.38 3.40
N THR A 186 10.76 -19.07 2.27
CA THR A 186 11.67 -18.87 1.13
C THR A 186 10.99 -18.11 0.00
N PRO A 187 11.73 -17.49 -0.94
CA PRO A 187 11.12 -16.84 -2.10
C PRO A 187 10.21 -17.80 -2.91
N ASP A 188 10.60 -19.04 -3.08
CA ASP A 188 9.82 -20.04 -3.83
C ASP A 188 8.49 -20.36 -3.14
N GLU A 189 8.48 -20.48 -1.81
CA GLU A 189 7.25 -20.67 -1.03
C GLU A 189 6.32 -19.46 -1.17
N ILE A 190 6.86 -18.24 -1.09
CA ILE A 190 6.06 -17.01 -1.27
C ILE A 190 5.51 -16.91 -2.69
N HIS A 191 6.30 -17.24 -3.70
CA HIS A 191 5.84 -17.29 -5.09
C HIS A 191 4.72 -18.33 -5.25
N GLY A 192 4.85 -19.52 -4.68
CA GLY A 192 3.80 -20.55 -4.70
C GLY A 192 2.49 -20.05 -4.06
N ILE A 193 2.56 -19.31 -2.94
CA ILE A 193 1.38 -18.66 -2.33
C ILE A 193 0.76 -17.63 -3.28
N ALA A 194 1.57 -16.91 -4.04
CA ALA A 194 1.15 -15.82 -4.91
C ALA A 194 0.66 -16.27 -6.32
N GLU A 195 0.69 -17.55 -6.63
CA GLU A 195 0.12 -18.08 -7.88
C GLU A 195 -1.40 -17.98 -7.95
N SER A 196 -2.06 -17.77 -6.80
CA SER A 196 -3.50 -17.58 -6.70
C SER A 196 -3.88 -16.48 -5.70
N GLN A 197 -5.13 -16.02 -5.77
CA GLN A 197 -5.67 -15.12 -4.75
C GLN A 197 -5.71 -15.84 -3.40
N ARG A 198 -5.21 -15.18 -2.37
CA ARG A 198 -5.24 -15.68 -1.00
C ARG A 198 -6.31 -14.94 -0.19
N LEU A 199 -7.45 -15.59 -0.02
CA LEU A 199 -8.51 -15.03 0.82
C LEU A 199 -8.19 -15.30 2.30
N THR A 200 -7.87 -14.26 3.04
CA THR A 200 -7.77 -14.30 4.51
C THR A 200 -9.03 -13.72 5.12
N ILE A 201 -9.71 -14.54 5.90
CA ILE A 201 -10.92 -14.12 6.64
C ILE A 201 -10.44 -13.24 7.80
N GLY A 202 -10.77 -11.95 7.78
CA GLY A 202 -10.66 -11.06 8.94
C GLY A 202 -9.58 -10.01 8.95
N GLN A 203 -8.59 -10.01 8.04
CA GLN A 203 -7.47 -9.04 8.07
C GLN A 203 -7.64 -7.80 7.19
N PHE A 204 -8.69 -7.69 6.41
CA PHE A 204 -8.86 -6.58 5.47
C PHE A 204 -10.05 -5.70 5.80
N ARG A 205 -9.81 -4.72 6.67
CA ARG A 205 -10.58 -3.47 6.62
C ARG A 205 -9.80 -2.54 5.69
N TYR A 206 -10.39 -2.30 4.52
CA TYR A 206 -9.94 -1.29 3.57
C TYR A 206 -10.11 0.10 4.15
#